data_42f06b0ec704490907e3975e592ff9b4
#
_entry.id   42f06b0ec704490907e3975e592ff9b4
#
_cell.length_a   1.000
_cell.length_b   1.000
_cell.length_c   1.000
_cell.angle_alpha   90.00
_cell.angle_beta   90.00
_cell.angle_gamma   90.00
#
_symmetry.space_group_name_H-M   'P 1'
#
loop_
_entity.id
_entity.type
_entity.pdbx_description
1 polymer ?
#
loop_
_entity_poly.entity_id
_entity_poly.type
_entity_poly.pdbx_seq_one_letter_code
_entity_poly.pdbx_strand_id
1 'polypeptide(L)'
;MLAFTLVVLLGLLGLSVAAAVSVGLLGMSLAELFSTLPLSNAMGEIAWSTGAEFLLVAIPLYILMGELLVCSGVAGRMYGAADKWLSWLPGGLMNSNIGASALFSATSGSSVATAATISTIALPEQERKGYPAPLFLGSIAAGGTLGILIPPSINMILFALIANLSVPKLYLAATIPGLLLCVMFVAMIVITCMIWPKLGGTRQHATWAERLASIPDLLPPMAIFVLVVGAIYSGFATASESAALGVLAAFGLGLLRRTCLLYTSDAADDSLR
;
A
#
# COMPACT_ATOMS: atom_id res chain seq x y z
N MET A 1 4.40 -13.42 -32.91
CA MET A 1 4.88 -12.72 -31.72
C MET A 1 3.85 -12.75 -30.59
N LEU A 2 2.67 -12.14 -30.72
CA LEU A 2 1.65 -12.05 -29.67
C LEU A 2 1.20 -13.42 -29.12
N ALA A 3 0.89 -14.39 -29.97
CA ALA A 3 0.51 -15.74 -29.54
C ALA A 3 1.64 -16.46 -28.77
N PHE A 4 2.89 -16.32 -29.20
CA PHE A 4 4.05 -16.87 -28.51
C PHE A 4 4.19 -16.24 -27.11
N THR A 5 4.11 -14.91 -27.03
CA THR A 5 4.15 -14.17 -25.76
C THR A 5 3.11 -14.68 -24.76
N LEU A 6 1.84 -14.83 -25.20
CA LEU A 6 0.76 -15.30 -24.33
C LEU A 6 0.98 -16.75 -23.89
N VAL A 7 1.35 -17.64 -24.82
CA VAL A 7 1.56 -19.07 -24.49
C VAL A 7 2.71 -19.25 -23.50
N VAL A 8 3.85 -18.58 -23.74
CA VAL A 8 5.03 -18.71 -22.87
C VAL A 8 4.74 -18.09 -21.50
N LEU A 9 4.15 -16.90 -21.47
CA LEU A 9 3.84 -16.22 -20.21
C LEU A 9 2.85 -17.02 -19.37
N LEU A 10 1.74 -17.42 -19.96
CA LEU A 10 0.71 -18.20 -19.25
C LEU A 10 1.21 -19.59 -18.87
N GLY A 11 2.06 -20.22 -19.72
CA GLY A 11 2.68 -21.49 -19.42
C GLY A 11 3.62 -21.42 -18.22
N LEU A 12 4.51 -20.43 -18.18
CA LEU A 12 5.44 -20.23 -17.06
C LEU A 12 4.71 -19.87 -15.76
N LEU A 13 3.70 -19.00 -15.83
CA LEU A 13 2.88 -18.66 -14.66
C LEU A 13 2.05 -19.86 -14.18
N GLY A 14 1.52 -20.68 -15.11
CA GLY A 14 0.80 -21.92 -14.78
C GLY A 14 1.69 -22.99 -14.13
N LEU A 15 2.99 -22.97 -14.43
CA LEU A 15 4.01 -23.79 -13.76
C LEU A 15 4.48 -23.20 -12.42
N SER A 16 3.81 -22.16 -11.93
CA SER A 16 4.16 -21.46 -10.67
C SER A 16 5.57 -20.86 -10.66
N VAL A 17 6.14 -20.55 -11.84
CA VAL A 17 7.41 -19.83 -11.93
C VAL A 17 7.19 -18.38 -11.49
N ALA A 18 8.11 -17.83 -10.69
CA ALA A 18 8.03 -16.46 -10.20
C ALA A 18 7.85 -15.47 -11.36
N ALA A 19 6.93 -14.51 -11.22
CA ALA A 19 6.55 -13.57 -12.28
C ALA A 19 7.76 -12.82 -12.89
N ALA A 20 8.71 -12.39 -12.05
CA ALA A 20 9.93 -11.72 -12.49
C ALA A 20 10.78 -12.62 -13.41
N VAL A 21 10.94 -13.90 -13.05
CA VAL A 21 11.67 -14.89 -13.84
C VAL A 21 10.92 -15.19 -15.14
N SER A 22 9.60 -15.32 -15.08
CA SER A 22 8.76 -15.56 -16.27
C SER A 22 8.87 -14.43 -17.28
N VAL A 23 8.82 -13.17 -16.83
CA VAL A 23 8.98 -12.00 -17.69
C VAL A 23 10.41 -11.90 -18.24
N GLY A 24 11.43 -12.19 -17.41
CA GLY A 24 12.82 -12.21 -17.85
C GLY A 24 13.10 -13.25 -18.94
N LEU A 25 12.66 -14.50 -18.71
CA LEU A 25 12.79 -15.60 -19.69
C LEU A 25 12.00 -15.29 -20.98
N LEU A 26 10.81 -14.71 -20.85
CA LEU A 26 10.02 -14.27 -22.00
C LEU A 26 10.76 -13.19 -22.81
N GLY A 27 11.30 -12.17 -22.14
CA GLY A 27 12.08 -11.12 -22.77
C GLY A 27 13.29 -11.68 -23.54
N MET A 28 14.04 -12.59 -22.92
CA MET A 28 15.18 -13.26 -23.57
C MET A 28 14.75 -14.09 -24.78
N SER A 29 13.71 -14.92 -24.63
CA SER A 29 13.20 -15.75 -25.72
C SER A 29 12.64 -14.93 -26.89
N LEU A 30 11.98 -13.81 -26.60
CA LEU A 30 11.52 -12.89 -27.65
C LEU A 30 12.69 -12.23 -28.39
N ALA A 31 13.71 -11.83 -27.65
CA ALA A 31 14.91 -11.24 -28.27
C ALA A 31 15.66 -12.22 -29.20
N GLU A 32 15.85 -13.45 -28.74
CA GLU A 32 16.50 -14.48 -29.56
C GLU A 32 15.69 -14.87 -30.80
N LEU A 33 14.34 -14.96 -30.68
CA LEU A 33 13.52 -15.48 -31.78
C LEU A 33 13.04 -14.39 -32.77
N PHE A 34 12.88 -13.13 -32.29
CA PHE A 34 12.21 -12.07 -33.04
C PHE A 34 13.05 -10.80 -33.22
N SER A 35 14.21 -10.69 -32.57
CA SER A 35 15.11 -9.54 -32.72
C SER A 35 16.36 -9.89 -33.56
N THR A 36 16.78 -8.93 -34.35
CA THR A 36 18.07 -9.02 -35.09
C THR A 36 19.25 -8.53 -34.26
N LEU A 37 18.97 -7.92 -33.09
CA LEU A 37 20.00 -7.42 -32.18
C LEU A 37 20.25 -8.44 -31.07
N PRO A 38 21.51 -8.85 -30.84
CA PRO A 38 21.85 -9.81 -29.79
C PRO A 38 21.68 -9.13 -28.40
N LEU A 39 20.53 -9.35 -27.77
CA LEU A 39 20.21 -8.80 -26.44
C LEU A 39 21.21 -9.30 -25.38
N SER A 40 21.75 -10.51 -25.56
CA SER A 40 22.75 -11.11 -24.68
C SER A 40 23.98 -10.21 -24.49
N ASN A 41 24.40 -9.45 -25.51
CA ASN A 41 25.53 -8.53 -25.44
C ASN A 41 25.21 -7.22 -24.70
N ALA A 42 23.94 -6.83 -24.67
CA ALA A 42 23.47 -5.60 -24.03
C ALA A 42 22.88 -5.82 -22.62
N MET A 43 22.62 -7.07 -22.22
CA MET A 43 21.97 -7.40 -20.95
C MET A 43 22.69 -6.81 -19.73
N GLY A 44 24.02 -6.88 -19.71
CA GLY A 44 24.81 -6.35 -18.59
C GLY A 44 24.67 -4.84 -18.46
N GLU A 45 24.69 -4.12 -19.59
CA GLU A 45 24.54 -2.66 -19.61
C GLU A 45 23.10 -2.24 -19.26
N ILE A 46 22.10 -2.94 -19.79
CA ILE A 46 20.68 -2.68 -19.46
C ILE A 46 20.42 -2.95 -17.99
N ALA A 47 20.91 -4.05 -17.44
CA ALA A 47 20.76 -4.37 -16.03
C ALA A 47 21.45 -3.35 -15.12
N TRP A 48 22.66 -2.92 -15.50
CA TRP A 48 23.40 -1.90 -14.78
C TRP A 48 22.72 -0.53 -14.85
N SER A 49 22.36 -0.07 -16.04
CA SER A 49 21.72 1.24 -16.22
C SER A 49 20.38 1.31 -15.49
N THR A 50 19.56 0.26 -15.59
CA THR A 50 18.29 0.18 -14.88
C THR A 50 18.51 0.11 -13.37
N GLY A 51 19.46 -0.70 -12.89
CA GLY A 51 19.74 -0.85 -11.46
C GLY A 51 20.38 0.39 -10.82
N ALA A 52 21.10 1.19 -11.62
CA ALA A 52 21.72 2.44 -11.18
C ALA A 52 20.76 3.66 -11.21
N GLU A 53 19.53 3.47 -11.65
CA GLU A 53 18.56 4.56 -11.69
C GLU A 53 18.24 5.10 -10.29
N PHE A 54 18.51 6.40 -10.10
CA PHE A 54 18.31 7.06 -8.79
C PHE A 54 16.86 6.99 -8.30
N LEU A 55 15.90 6.90 -9.21
CA LEU A 55 14.48 6.77 -8.87
C LEU A 55 14.18 5.49 -8.07
N LEU A 56 14.92 4.40 -8.30
CA LEU A 56 14.74 3.15 -7.57
C LEU A 56 15.09 3.25 -6.08
N VAL A 57 15.93 4.21 -5.68
CA VAL A 57 16.25 4.46 -4.26
C VAL A 57 15.02 4.88 -3.47
N ALA A 58 14.01 5.46 -4.12
CA ALA A 58 12.74 5.79 -3.46
C ALA A 58 12.01 4.55 -2.92
N ILE A 59 12.13 3.39 -3.57
CA ILE A 59 11.40 2.16 -3.21
C ILE A 59 11.76 1.68 -1.79
N PRO A 60 13.04 1.37 -1.47
CA PRO A 60 13.41 0.95 -0.13
C PRO A 60 13.12 2.02 0.92
N LEU A 61 13.22 3.30 0.57
CA LEU A 61 12.89 4.38 1.50
C LEU A 61 11.39 4.43 1.83
N TYR A 62 10.49 4.27 0.86
CA TYR A 62 9.05 4.20 1.13
C TYR A 62 8.67 2.95 1.93
N ILE A 63 9.30 1.80 1.67
CA ILE A 63 9.10 0.59 2.47
C ILE A 63 9.53 0.85 3.91
N LEU A 64 10.73 1.40 4.10
CA LEU A 64 11.25 1.72 5.44
C LEU A 64 10.34 2.72 6.18
N MET A 65 9.84 3.74 5.48
CA MET A 65 8.88 4.69 6.06
C MET A 65 7.61 3.99 6.55
N GLY A 66 7.05 3.07 5.75
CA GLY A 66 5.88 2.29 6.12
C GLY A 66 6.13 1.42 7.36
N GLU A 67 7.26 0.69 7.40
CA GLU A 67 7.64 -0.15 8.53
C GLU A 67 7.85 0.67 9.82
N LEU A 68 8.51 1.83 9.74
CA LEU A 68 8.67 2.73 10.88
C LEU A 68 7.33 3.20 11.44
N LEU A 69 6.34 3.45 10.58
CA LEU A 69 4.98 3.81 11.01
C LEU A 69 4.24 2.65 11.69
N VAL A 70 4.44 1.43 11.20
CA VAL A 70 3.90 0.22 11.85
C VAL A 70 4.53 0.04 13.22
N CYS A 71 5.86 0.03 13.30
CA CYS A 71 6.62 -0.15 14.55
C CYS A 71 6.32 0.95 15.59
N SER A 72 6.01 2.18 15.14
CA SER A 72 5.63 3.28 16.04
C SER A 72 4.23 3.15 16.65
N GLY A 73 3.45 2.11 16.28
CA GLY A 73 2.08 1.88 16.71
C GLY A 73 1.08 2.91 16.16
N VAL A 74 1.48 3.72 15.19
CA VAL A 74 0.61 4.72 14.54
C VAL A 74 -0.49 4.03 13.74
N ALA A 75 -0.18 2.91 13.08
CA ALA A 75 -1.14 2.18 12.25
C ALA A 75 -2.37 1.71 13.06
N GLY A 76 -2.16 1.17 14.27
CA GLY A 76 -3.25 0.73 15.14
C GLY A 76 -4.15 1.88 15.61
N ARG A 77 -3.54 3.01 15.99
CA ARG A 77 -4.30 4.22 16.39
C ARG A 77 -5.07 4.83 15.25
N MET A 78 -4.44 4.92 14.08
CA MET A 78 -5.07 5.38 12.85
C MET A 78 -6.28 4.51 12.48
N TYR A 79 -6.15 3.18 12.61
CA TYR A 79 -7.26 2.25 12.41
C TYR A 79 -8.40 2.51 13.41
N GLY A 80 -8.08 2.65 14.70
CA GLY A 80 -9.07 2.98 15.74
C GLY A 80 -9.76 4.31 15.51
N ALA A 81 -9.04 5.31 15.00
CA ALA A 81 -9.63 6.58 14.61
C ALA A 81 -10.54 6.44 13.37
N ALA A 82 -10.09 5.73 12.33
CA ALA A 82 -10.91 5.46 11.14
C ALA A 82 -12.19 4.69 11.51
N ASP A 83 -12.12 3.76 12.48
CA ASP A 83 -13.29 3.04 12.99
C ASP A 83 -14.33 4.00 13.60
N LYS A 84 -13.94 4.94 14.43
CA LYS A 84 -14.85 5.94 15.03
C LYS A 84 -15.53 6.83 13.98
N TRP A 85 -14.87 7.08 12.85
CA TRP A 85 -15.40 7.92 11.78
C TRP A 85 -16.27 7.16 10.77
N LEU A 86 -16.04 5.87 10.54
CA LEU A 86 -16.67 5.12 9.46
C LEU A 86 -17.60 4.00 9.92
N SER A 87 -17.49 3.53 11.17
CA SER A 87 -18.28 2.39 11.68
C SER A 87 -19.78 2.65 11.83
N TRP A 88 -20.22 3.91 11.74
CA TRP A 88 -21.65 4.25 11.72
C TRP A 88 -22.34 3.90 10.40
N LEU A 89 -21.56 3.73 9.31
CA LEU A 89 -22.08 3.31 8.02
C LEU A 89 -22.53 1.84 8.07
N PRO A 90 -23.55 1.45 7.25
CA PRO A 90 -23.85 0.03 7.05
C PRO A 90 -22.62 -0.75 6.61
N GLY A 91 -22.31 -1.83 7.32
CA GLY A 91 -21.03 -2.54 7.11
C GLY A 91 -19.97 -2.29 8.18
N GLY A 92 -20.14 -1.24 9.01
CA GLY A 92 -19.33 -1.00 10.20
C GLY A 92 -17.83 -1.11 9.95
N LEU A 93 -17.16 -2.07 10.62
CA LEU A 93 -15.72 -2.30 10.54
C LEU A 93 -15.19 -2.54 9.12
N MET A 94 -16.01 -3.07 8.20
CA MET A 94 -15.56 -3.29 6.82
C MET A 94 -15.30 -1.95 6.10
N ASN A 95 -16.11 -0.91 6.39
CA ASN A 95 -15.83 0.43 5.89
C ASN A 95 -14.59 1.03 6.55
N SER A 96 -14.38 0.73 7.83
CA SER A 96 -13.17 1.14 8.56
C SER A 96 -11.91 0.49 7.97
N ASN A 97 -12.01 -0.77 7.51
CA ASN A 97 -10.92 -1.45 6.78
C ASN A 97 -10.54 -0.68 5.51
N ILE A 98 -11.52 -0.26 4.69
CA ILE A 98 -11.27 0.52 3.47
C ILE A 98 -10.65 1.89 3.81
N GLY A 99 -11.25 2.62 4.76
CA GLY A 99 -10.76 3.95 5.15
C GLY A 99 -9.36 3.92 5.76
N ALA A 100 -9.10 2.98 6.68
CA ALA A 100 -7.78 2.79 7.28
C ALA A 100 -6.76 2.34 6.23
N SER A 101 -7.15 1.46 5.30
CA SER A 101 -6.29 1.06 4.18
C SER A 101 -5.93 2.24 3.29
N ALA A 102 -6.88 3.12 2.97
CA ALA A 102 -6.64 4.32 2.18
C ALA A 102 -5.62 5.26 2.86
N LEU A 103 -5.81 5.49 4.17
CA LEU A 103 -4.90 6.33 4.96
C LEU A 103 -3.50 5.71 5.10
N PHE A 104 -3.42 4.39 5.35
CA PHE A 104 -2.14 3.70 5.46
C PHE A 104 -1.43 3.60 4.11
N SER A 105 -2.16 3.37 3.03
CA SER A 105 -1.64 3.38 1.65
C SER A 105 -0.96 4.70 1.31
N ALA A 106 -1.55 5.82 1.75
CA ALA A 106 -0.99 7.16 1.56
C ALA A 106 0.36 7.38 2.29
N THR A 107 0.77 6.46 3.15
CA THR A 107 2.06 6.53 3.85
C THR A 107 2.99 5.38 3.49
N SER A 108 2.48 4.16 3.29
CA SER A 108 3.31 2.97 2.99
C SER A 108 3.62 2.81 1.50
N GLY A 109 2.74 3.28 0.63
CA GLY A 109 2.87 3.14 -0.82
C GLY A 109 2.84 1.70 -1.35
N SER A 110 2.54 0.72 -0.49
CA SER A 110 2.58 -0.70 -0.80
C SER A 110 1.24 -1.38 -0.53
N SER A 111 0.69 -2.05 -1.54
CA SER A 111 -0.56 -2.80 -1.41
C SER A 111 -0.43 -3.98 -0.45
N VAL A 112 0.70 -4.70 -0.53
CA VAL A 112 0.96 -5.88 0.31
C VAL A 112 1.15 -5.46 1.77
N ALA A 113 1.98 -4.44 2.04
CA ALA A 113 2.19 -3.93 3.38
C ALA A 113 0.88 -3.39 3.99
N THR A 114 0.06 -2.69 3.19
CA THR A 114 -1.26 -2.21 3.63
C THR A 114 -2.17 -3.36 4.02
N ALA A 115 -2.33 -4.37 3.16
CA ALA A 115 -3.19 -5.52 3.45
C ALA A 115 -2.69 -6.29 4.68
N ALA A 116 -1.39 -6.53 4.80
CA ALA A 116 -0.78 -7.22 5.94
C ALA A 116 -1.02 -6.45 7.24
N THR A 117 -0.71 -5.16 7.29
CA THR A 117 -0.87 -4.33 8.49
C THR A 117 -2.32 -4.23 8.92
N ILE A 118 -3.24 -3.96 7.98
CA ILE A 118 -4.66 -3.86 8.31
C ILE A 118 -5.21 -5.21 8.75
N SER A 119 -4.78 -6.33 8.16
CA SER A 119 -5.24 -7.65 8.59
C SER A 119 -4.80 -7.98 10.02
N THR A 120 -3.57 -7.69 10.42
CA THR A 120 -3.12 -7.95 11.80
C THR A 120 -3.94 -7.20 12.86
N ILE A 121 -4.42 -5.99 12.52
CA ILE A 121 -5.23 -5.16 13.41
C ILE A 121 -6.72 -5.56 13.35
N ALA A 122 -7.24 -5.85 12.16
CA ALA A 122 -8.66 -6.03 11.92
C ALA A 122 -9.16 -7.46 12.22
N LEU A 123 -8.33 -8.50 12.02
CA LEU A 123 -8.75 -9.90 12.22
C LEU A 123 -9.20 -10.22 13.65
N PRO A 124 -8.50 -9.78 14.72
CA PRO A 124 -8.98 -9.99 16.08
C PRO A 124 -10.34 -9.34 16.36
N GLU A 125 -10.59 -8.19 15.73
CA GLU A 125 -11.87 -7.49 15.83
C GLU A 125 -12.99 -8.20 15.06
N GLN A 126 -12.68 -8.84 13.92
CA GLN A 126 -13.62 -9.63 13.13
C GLN A 126 -14.21 -10.77 13.96
N GLU A 127 -13.35 -11.54 14.62
CA GLU A 127 -13.77 -12.67 15.46
C GLU A 127 -14.60 -12.17 16.66
N ARG A 128 -14.12 -11.12 17.34
CA ARG A 128 -14.78 -10.55 18.51
C ARG A 128 -16.18 -10.02 18.21
N LYS A 129 -16.37 -9.41 17.04
CA LYS A 129 -17.64 -8.77 16.64
C LYS A 129 -18.51 -9.64 15.73
N GLY A 130 -18.07 -10.85 15.38
CA GLY A 130 -18.84 -11.85 14.63
C GLY A 130 -19.13 -11.46 13.18
N TYR A 131 -18.20 -10.77 12.51
CA TYR A 131 -18.36 -10.46 11.08
C TYR A 131 -18.14 -11.69 10.20
N PRO A 132 -18.93 -11.87 9.11
CA PRO A 132 -18.75 -12.96 8.18
C PRO A 132 -17.39 -12.87 7.47
N ALA A 133 -16.54 -13.88 7.64
CA ALA A 133 -15.18 -13.89 7.17
C ALA A 133 -15.00 -13.55 5.66
N PRO A 134 -15.81 -14.10 4.71
CA PRO A 134 -15.58 -13.82 3.29
C PRO A 134 -15.66 -12.34 2.92
N LEU A 135 -16.69 -11.63 3.40
CA LEU A 135 -16.88 -10.21 3.08
C LEU A 135 -15.89 -9.33 3.84
N PHE A 136 -15.59 -9.70 5.08
CA PHE A 136 -14.62 -8.98 5.91
C PHE A 136 -13.20 -9.07 5.33
N LEU A 137 -12.74 -10.27 4.98
CA LEU A 137 -11.45 -10.48 4.33
C LEU A 137 -11.40 -9.83 2.94
N GLY A 138 -12.53 -9.89 2.20
CA GLY A 138 -12.69 -9.18 0.94
C GLY A 138 -12.49 -7.66 1.08
N SER A 139 -12.99 -7.06 2.18
CA SER A 139 -12.80 -5.62 2.43
C SER A 139 -11.34 -5.26 2.72
N ILE A 140 -10.59 -6.13 3.43
CA ILE A 140 -9.15 -5.93 3.66
C ILE A 140 -8.37 -6.06 2.36
N ALA A 141 -8.66 -7.10 1.57
CA ALA A 141 -8.00 -7.33 0.28
C ALA A 141 -8.27 -6.16 -0.70
N ALA A 142 -9.52 -5.72 -0.81
CA ALA A 142 -9.91 -4.55 -1.62
C ALA A 142 -9.22 -3.27 -1.11
N GLY A 143 -9.25 -3.02 0.19
CA GLY A 143 -8.55 -1.89 0.81
C GLY A 143 -7.06 -1.89 0.51
N GLY A 144 -6.40 -3.05 0.57
CA GLY A 144 -4.99 -3.20 0.24
C GLY A 144 -4.66 -2.74 -1.18
N THR A 145 -5.56 -2.98 -2.16
CA THR A 145 -5.32 -2.54 -3.56
C THR A 145 -5.20 -1.03 -3.71
N LEU A 146 -5.75 -0.24 -2.77
CA LEU A 146 -5.63 1.23 -2.78
C LEU A 146 -4.17 1.69 -2.71
N GLY A 147 -3.26 0.89 -2.13
CA GLY A 147 -1.82 1.18 -2.08
C GLY A 147 -1.13 1.24 -3.44
N ILE A 148 -1.78 0.78 -4.51
CA ILE A 148 -1.29 0.94 -5.88
C ILE A 148 -1.62 2.32 -6.43
N LEU A 149 -2.80 2.87 -6.07
CA LEU A 149 -3.36 4.09 -6.68
C LEU A 149 -3.19 5.35 -5.83
N ILE A 150 -3.21 5.22 -4.50
CA ILE A 150 -3.07 6.39 -3.61
C ILE A 150 -1.59 6.74 -3.49
N PRO A 151 -1.16 7.96 -3.90
CA PRO A 151 0.23 8.37 -3.74
C PRO A 151 0.65 8.48 -2.25
N PRO A 152 1.95 8.30 -1.97
CA PRO A 152 3.01 7.80 -2.83
C PRO A 152 2.85 6.30 -3.08
N SER A 153 3.08 5.83 -4.31
CA SER A 153 2.93 4.41 -4.67
C SER A 153 4.20 3.88 -5.33
N ILE A 154 4.72 2.78 -4.78
CA ILE A 154 5.90 2.09 -5.30
C ILE A 154 5.66 1.60 -6.73
N ASN A 155 4.46 1.04 -7.00
CA ASN A 155 4.12 0.54 -8.32
C ASN A 155 4.09 1.64 -9.38
N MET A 156 3.65 2.85 -9.01
CA MET A 156 3.68 3.99 -9.93
C MET A 156 5.09 4.50 -10.19
N ILE A 157 5.99 4.42 -9.21
CA ILE A 157 7.42 4.75 -9.42
C ILE A 157 8.03 3.81 -10.45
N LEU A 158 7.80 2.50 -10.30
CA LEU A 158 8.26 1.49 -11.26
C LEU A 158 7.65 1.71 -12.64
N PHE A 159 6.36 2.00 -12.69
CA PHE A 159 5.69 2.29 -13.96
C PHE A 159 6.23 3.56 -14.61
N ALA A 160 6.47 4.62 -13.84
CA ALA A 160 7.07 5.86 -14.33
C ALA A 160 8.47 5.63 -14.92
N LEU A 161 9.28 4.80 -14.27
CA LEU A 161 10.60 4.41 -14.73
C LEU A 161 10.55 3.68 -16.08
N ILE A 162 9.70 2.63 -16.17
CA ILE A 162 9.59 1.81 -17.38
C ILE A 162 9.00 2.61 -18.55
N ALA A 163 8.01 3.46 -18.27
CA ALA A 163 7.32 4.24 -19.29
C ALA A 163 7.96 5.61 -19.57
N ASN A 164 9.07 5.94 -18.90
CA ASN A 164 9.74 7.24 -18.98
C ASN A 164 8.78 8.42 -18.70
N LEU A 165 7.95 8.29 -17.67
CA LEU A 165 6.95 9.29 -17.29
C LEU A 165 7.40 10.06 -16.03
N SER A 166 6.86 11.27 -15.88
CA SER A 166 7.06 12.08 -14.68
C SER A 166 6.24 11.52 -13.50
N VAL A 167 6.92 11.14 -12.41
CA VAL A 167 6.28 10.65 -11.17
C VAL A 167 5.26 11.64 -10.61
N PRO A 168 5.54 12.96 -10.48
CA PRO A 168 4.56 13.92 -10.01
C PRO A 168 3.28 13.96 -10.84
N LYS A 169 3.41 13.93 -12.18
CA LYS A 169 2.24 13.92 -13.09
C LYS A 169 1.43 12.63 -12.93
N LEU A 170 2.10 11.49 -12.77
CA LEU A 170 1.45 10.20 -12.59
C LEU A 170 0.69 10.15 -11.26
N TYR A 171 1.29 10.65 -10.18
CA TYR A 171 0.64 10.73 -8.87
C TYR A 171 -0.61 11.61 -8.90
N LEU A 172 -0.54 12.78 -9.55
CA LEU A 172 -1.71 13.65 -9.74
C LEU A 172 -2.82 12.93 -10.50
N ALA A 173 -2.48 12.27 -11.61
CA ALA A 173 -3.44 11.54 -12.43
C ALA A 173 -4.12 10.40 -11.66
N ALA A 174 -3.40 9.72 -10.77
CA ALA A 174 -3.91 8.59 -10.00
C ALA A 174 -4.71 8.97 -8.77
N THR A 175 -4.56 10.18 -8.24
CA THR A 175 -5.25 10.62 -7.02
C THR A 175 -6.77 10.56 -7.16
N ILE A 176 -7.33 11.07 -8.26
CA ILE A 176 -8.79 11.07 -8.49
C ILE A 176 -9.31 9.64 -8.67
N PRO A 177 -8.73 8.79 -9.55
CA PRO A 177 -9.12 7.38 -9.65
C PRO A 177 -9.00 6.60 -8.33
N GLY A 178 -7.94 6.85 -7.55
CA GLY A 178 -7.74 6.19 -6.26
C GLY A 178 -8.81 6.56 -5.24
N LEU A 179 -9.16 7.83 -5.13
CA LEU A 179 -10.26 8.28 -4.26
C LEU A 179 -11.62 7.76 -4.75
N LEU A 180 -11.86 7.76 -6.06
CA LEU A 180 -13.08 7.20 -6.64
C LEU A 180 -13.21 5.71 -6.31
N LEU A 181 -12.13 4.94 -6.46
CA LEU A 181 -12.10 3.52 -6.11
C LEU A 181 -12.38 3.28 -4.62
N CYS A 182 -11.81 4.10 -3.74
CA CYS A 182 -12.09 4.05 -2.31
C CYS A 182 -13.59 4.26 -2.02
N VAL A 183 -14.19 5.29 -2.62
CA VAL A 183 -15.64 5.57 -2.50
C VAL A 183 -16.47 4.42 -3.07
N MET A 184 -16.07 3.84 -4.20
CA MET A 184 -16.77 2.69 -4.80
C MET A 184 -16.73 1.46 -3.89
N PHE A 185 -15.61 1.16 -3.24
CA PHE A 185 -15.52 0.05 -2.29
C PHE A 185 -16.41 0.27 -1.07
N VAL A 186 -16.39 1.48 -0.49
CA VAL A 186 -17.29 1.84 0.61
C VAL A 186 -18.76 1.73 0.17
N ALA A 187 -19.10 2.27 -1.00
CA ALA A 187 -20.46 2.21 -1.54
C ALA A 187 -20.92 0.76 -1.76
N MET A 188 -20.04 -0.10 -2.29
CA MET A 188 -20.33 -1.52 -2.49
C MET A 188 -20.62 -2.22 -1.16
N ILE A 189 -19.83 -1.98 -0.12
CA ILE A 189 -20.04 -2.54 1.23
C ILE A 189 -21.36 -2.04 1.79
N VAL A 190 -21.62 -0.72 1.72
CA VAL A 190 -22.85 -0.11 2.22
C VAL A 190 -24.07 -0.70 1.52
N ILE A 191 -24.07 -0.76 0.20
CA ILE A 191 -25.19 -1.31 -0.59
C ILE A 191 -25.41 -2.78 -0.24
N THR A 192 -24.35 -3.58 -0.17
CA THR A 192 -24.44 -5.00 0.20
C THR A 192 -25.04 -5.18 1.58
N CYS A 193 -24.61 -4.38 2.57
CA CYS A 193 -25.11 -4.45 3.93
C CYS A 193 -26.52 -3.84 4.10
N MET A 194 -26.95 -2.98 3.19
CA MET A 194 -28.33 -2.50 3.13
C MET A 194 -29.28 -3.58 2.60
N ILE A 195 -28.84 -4.34 1.58
CA ILE A 195 -29.63 -5.45 1.00
C ILE A 195 -29.66 -6.66 1.96
N TRP A 196 -28.51 -6.96 2.58
CA TRP A 196 -28.36 -8.07 3.52
C TRP A 196 -27.84 -7.57 4.88
N PRO A 197 -28.72 -7.03 5.75
CA PRO A 197 -28.31 -6.43 7.04
C PRO A 197 -27.56 -7.39 7.97
N LYS A 198 -27.78 -8.69 7.83
CA LYS A 198 -27.09 -9.74 8.62
C LYS A 198 -25.59 -9.79 8.37
N LEU A 199 -25.11 -9.26 7.24
CA LEU A 199 -23.69 -9.24 6.90
C LEU A 199 -22.95 -8.05 7.52
N GLY A 200 -23.68 -7.02 7.96
CA GLY A 200 -23.11 -5.73 8.40
C GLY A 200 -22.54 -5.71 9.82
N GLY A 201 -22.65 -6.81 10.57
CA GLY A 201 -22.20 -6.87 11.96
C GLY A 201 -22.93 -5.88 12.87
N THR A 202 -22.40 -5.66 14.06
CA THR A 202 -22.96 -4.68 15.01
C THR A 202 -22.46 -3.27 14.69
N ARG A 203 -23.37 -2.34 14.41
CA ARG A 203 -23.04 -0.91 14.24
C ARG A 203 -22.54 -0.33 15.55
N GLN A 204 -21.40 0.29 15.51
CA GLN A 204 -20.91 1.08 16.65
C GLN A 204 -21.20 2.56 16.39
N HIS A 205 -21.80 3.21 17.36
CA HIS A 205 -22.05 4.65 17.32
C HIS A 205 -21.04 5.35 18.21
N ALA A 206 -19.96 5.82 17.63
CA ALA A 206 -19.05 6.73 18.32
C ALA A 206 -19.74 8.10 18.48
N THR A 207 -19.64 8.68 19.66
CA THR A 207 -20.11 10.04 19.93
C THR A 207 -19.26 11.07 19.18
N TRP A 208 -19.81 12.26 18.95
CA TRP A 208 -19.05 13.35 18.32
C TRP A 208 -17.79 13.73 19.13
N ALA A 209 -17.86 13.64 20.45
CA ALA A 209 -16.71 13.88 21.31
C ALA A 209 -15.59 12.85 21.08
N GLU A 210 -15.93 11.57 20.94
CA GLU A 210 -14.96 10.51 20.66
C GLU A 210 -14.35 10.62 19.25
N ARG A 211 -15.13 11.08 18.27
CA ARG A 211 -14.63 11.35 16.91
C ARG A 211 -13.60 12.48 16.93
N LEU A 212 -13.95 13.61 17.55
CA LEU A 212 -13.05 14.75 17.66
C LEU A 212 -11.78 14.40 18.48
N ALA A 213 -11.93 13.63 19.55
CA ALA A 213 -10.82 13.16 20.37
C ALA A 213 -9.89 12.19 19.60
N SER A 214 -10.32 11.59 18.49
CA SER A 214 -9.49 10.70 17.66
C SER A 214 -8.72 11.43 16.54
N ILE A 215 -8.99 12.70 16.28
CA ILE A 215 -8.26 13.48 15.26
C ILE A 215 -6.74 13.51 15.50
N PRO A 216 -6.23 13.68 16.75
CA PRO A 216 -4.80 13.63 17.01
C PRO A 216 -4.10 12.32 16.58
N ASP A 217 -4.83 11.22 16.49
CA ASP A 217 -4.28 9.94 16.03
C ASP A 217 -4.15 9.88 14.50
N LEU A 218 -4.90 10.70 13.76
CA LEU A 218 -4.80 10.84 12.31
C LEU A 218 -3.74 11.85 11.88
N LEU A 219 -3.38 12.80 12.76
CA LEU A 219 -2.46 13.88 12.43
C LEU A 219 -1.05 13.39 12.01
N PRO A 220 -0.40 12.45 12.72
CA PRO A 220 0.95 12.01 12.35
C PRO A 220 1.05 11.41 10.95
N PRO A 221 0.21 10.40 10.56
CA PRO A 221 0.28 9.85 9.20
C PRO A 221 -0.12 10.90 8.15
N MET A 222 -1.13 11.75 8.43
CA MET A 222 -1.53 12.82 7.52
C MET A 222 -0.42 13.87 7.34
N ALA A 223 0.29 14.24 8.40
CA ALA A 223 1.40 15.18 8.32
C ALA A 223 2.54 14.62 7.47
N ILE A 224 2.88 13.33 7.62
CA ILE A 224 3.89 12.67 6.79
C ILE A 224 3.42 12.61 5.33
N PHE A 225 2.17 12.27 5.07
CA PHE A 225 1.59 12.28 3.74
C PHE A 225 1.69 13.67 3.09
N VAL A 226 1.26 14.71 3.79
CA VAL A 226 1.31 16.09 3.28
C VAL A 226 2.76 16.54 3.07
N LEU A 227 3.69 16.18 3.95
CA LEU A 227 5.10 16.47 3.80
C LEU A 227 5.66 15.83 2.52
N VAL A 228 5.44 14.53 2.34
CA VAL A 228 6.00 13.76 1.23
C VAL A 228 5.37 14.16 -0.11
N VAL A 229 4.05 14.11 -0.20
CA VAL A 229 3.32 14.41 -1.44
C VAL A 229 3.35 15.91 -1.75
N GLY A 230 3.26 16.74 -0.72
CA GLY A 230 3.36 18.20 -0.86
C GLY A 230 4.75 18.64 -1.35
N ALA A 231 5.84 18.03 -0.86
CA ALA A 231 7.18 18.31 -1.36
C ALA A 231 7.36 17.95 -2.84
N ILE A 232 6.76 16.84 -3.29
CA ILE A 232 6.76 16.44 -4.69
C ILE A 232 5.95 17.42 -5.56
N TYR A 233 4.74 17.77 -5.15
CA TYR A 233 3.86 18.63 -5.94
C TYR A 233 4.30 20.09 -5.98
N SER A 234 4.93 20.57 -4.93
CA SER A 234 5.53 21.91 -4.92
C SER A 234 6.83 22.01 -5.76
N GLY A 235 7.36 20.85 -6.21
CA GLY A 235 8.64 20.79 -6.91
C GLY A 235 9.86 21.01 -6.01
N PHE A 236 9.66 21.02 -4.69
CA PHE A 236 10.73 21.20 -3.71
C PHE A 236 11.66 19.98 -3.62
N ALA A 237 11.11 18.78 -3.81
CA ALA A 237 11.85 17.53 -3.73
C ALA A 237 11.43 16.54 -4.84
N THR A 238 12.40 15.76 -5.30
CA THR A 238 12.17 14.59 -6.15
C THR A 238 11.50 13.48 -5.34
N ALA A 239 11.01 12.42 -6.01
CA ALA A 239 10.37 11.29 -5.33
C ALA A 239 11.32 10.60 -4.33
N SER A 240 12.63 10.50 -4.66
CA SER A 240 13.63 9.88 -3.79
C SER A 240 13.97 10.76 -2.58
N GLU A 241 14.13 12.07 -2.78
CA GLU A 241 14.37 13.02 -1.69
C GLU A 241 13.17 13.14 -0.76
N SER A 242 11.97 13.15 -1.32
CA SER A 242 10.72 13.17 -0.56
C SER A 242 10.55 11.89 0.28
N ALA A 243 10.93 10.73 -0.26
CA ALA A 243 10.94 9.48 0.50
C ALA A 243 11.90 9.55 1.69
N ALA A 244 13.11 10.14 1.50
CA ALA A 244 14.07 10.34 2.58
C ALA A 244 13.51 11.28 3.68
N LEU A 245 12.85 12.39 3.29
CA LEU A 245 12.15 13.27 4.23
C LEU A 245 11.06 12.52 5.01
N GLY A 246 10.30 11.66 4.34
CA GLY A 246 9.29 10.81 4.95
C GLY A 246 9.87 9.83 5.98
N VAL A 247 11.00 9.19 5.66
CA VAL A 247 11.72 8.31 6.59
C VAL A 247 12.19 9.06 7.82
N LEU A 248 12.80 10.25 7.64
CA LEU A 248 13.25 11.09 8.75
C LEU A 248 12.08 11.50 9.66
N ALA A 249 10.95 11.88 9.07
CA ALA A 249 9.76 12.25 9.83
C ALA A 249 9.17 11.03 10.59
N ALA A 250 9.07 9.86 9.94
CA ALA A 250 8.59 8.64 10.56
C ALA A 250 9.51 8.16 11.69
N PHE A 251 10.83 8.23 11.47
CA PHE A 251 11.83 7.90 12.49
C PHE A 251 11.76 8.87 13.69
N GLY A 252 11.69 10.17 13.43
CA GLY A 252 11.50 11.19 14.48
C GLY A 252 10.23 10.94 15.30
N LEU A 253 9.13 10.55 14.64
CA LEU A 253 7.89 10.18 15.31
C LEU A 253 8.04 8.93 16.17
N GLY A 254 8.77 7.92 15.69
CA GLY A 254 9.10 6.70 16.44
C GLY A 254 9.92 6.99 17.69
N LEU A 255 10.93 7.86 17.58
CA LEU A 255 11.74 8.31 18.71
C LEU A 255 10.92 9.06 19.76
N LEU A 256 10.07 10.00 19.34
CA LEU A 256 9.20 10.75 20.24
C LEU A 256 8.25 9.86 21.02
N ARG A 257 7.81 8.77 20.41
CA ARG A 257 6.87 7.83 21.03
C ARG A 257 7.53 6.69 21.82
N ARG A 258 8.86 6.55 21.74
CA ARG A 258 9.69 5.53 22.43
C ARG A 258 9.25 4.08 22.22
N THR A 259 8.49 3.79 21.16
CA THR A 259 7.88 2.46 20.92
C THR A 259 8.72 1.58 20.00
N CYS A 260 9.51 2.18 19.11
CA CYS A 260 10.22 1.45 18.06
C CYS A 260 11.47 0.67 18.57
N LEU A 261 12.03 1.02 19.72
CA LEU A 261 13.23 0.37 20.28
C LEU A 261 12.93 -0.92 21.06
N LEU A 262 11.69 -1.10 21.53
CA LEU A 262 11.27 -2.28 22.28
C LEU A 262 10.88 -3.46 21.38
N TYR A 263 10.39 -3.19 20.16
CA TYR A 263 9.90 -4.23 19.27
C TYR A 263 11.02 -5.11 18.67
N THR A 264 12.22 -4.56 18.49
CA THR A 264 13.36 -5.34 17.96
C THR A 264 13.92 -6.37 18.98
N SER A 265 13.67 -6.19 20.27
CA SER A 265 14.10 -7.16 21.30
C SER A 265 13.16 -8.36 21.37
N ASP A 266 11.83 -8.15 21.21
CA ASP A 266 10.86 -9.25 21.27
C ASP A 266 10.91 -10.14 20.02
N ALA A 267 11.15 -9.56 18.83
CA ALA A 267 11.31 -10.34 17.60
C ALA A 267 12.59 -11.21 17.60
N ALA A 268 13.64 -10.82 18.33
CA ALA A 268 14.83 -11.61 18.51
C ALA A 268 14.61 -12.78 19.51
N ASP A 269 13.74 -12.59 20.51
CA ASP A 269 13.39 -13.63 21.49
C ASP A 269 12.42 -14.68 20.91
N ASP A 270 11.49 -14.31 20.03
CA ASP A 270 10.57 -15.25 19.37
C ASP A 270 11.27 -16.14 18.31
N SER A 271 12.42 -15.71 17.77
CA SER A 271 13.23 -16.53 16.86
C SER A 271 14.04 -17.62 17.58
N LEU A 272 14.08 -17.59 18.92
CA LEU A 272 14.81 -18.53 19.78
C LEU A 272 13.90 -19.51 20.55
N ARG A 273 12.59 -19.46 20.32
CA ARG A 273 11.60 -20.42 20.84
C ARG A 273 11.00 -21.26 19.70
#